data_9097bef5acae06ff8cfa6b34fe2dd957
#
_entry.id   9097bef5acae06ff8cfa6b34fe2dd957
#
_cell.length_a   1.000
_cell.length_b   1.000
_cell.length_c   1.000
_cell.angle_alpha   90.00
_cell.angle_beta   90.00
_cell.angle_gamma   90.00
#
_symmetry.space_group_name_H-M   'P 1'
#
loop_
_entity.id
_entity.type
_entity.pdbx_description
1 polymer ?
#
loop_
_entity_poly.entity_id
_entity_poly.type
_entity_poly.pdbx_seq_one_letter_code
_entity_poly.pdbx_strand_id
1 'polypeptide(L)'
;MTYFLVNRAYQHLDAPALQPYLAPDLFAKRSQAVQTLLAEHHKPAQIDLNIRGMHVPAVAHGPDGDRIVVHFDLVSRERMLDTVTGKIISDTGSDQRSGENWTFSRKGGAKTVVSGGVVAAKCPNCGAPLALDESGHCRHCNASVTTGDRDWVVTSIAPSEFEGATADGFLGSQRLSASH
;
A
#
# COMPACT_ATOMS: atom_id res chain seq x y z
N MET A 1 9.68 3.93 -4.01
CA MET A 1 8.86 3.79 -5.24
C MET A 1 7.51 3.14 -4.96
N THR A 2 7.44 1.93 -4.38
CA THR A 2 6.19 1.20 -4.06
C THR A 2 5.20 2.03 -3.24
N TYR A 3 5.67 2.78 -2.25
CA TYR A 3 4.84 3.66 -1.43
C TYR A 3 3.96 4.60 -2.30
N PHE A 4 4.57 5.34 -3.22
CA PHE A 4 3.83 6.28 -4.08
C PHE A 4 2.88 5.59 -5.06
N LEU A 5 3.24 4.40 -5.56
CA LEU A 5 2.40 3.65 -6.49
C LEU A 5 1.14 3.14 -5.81
N VAL A 6 1.27 2.60 -4.60
CA VAL A 6 0.13 2.13 -3.79
C VAL A 6 -0.77 3.29 -3.37
N ASN A 7 -0.19 4.37 -2.85
CA ASN A 7 -0.98 5.55 -2.45
C ASN A 7 -1.69 6.19 -3.62
N ARG A 8 -1.01 6.34 -4.76
CA ARG A 8 -1.62 6.87 -5.98
C ARG A 8 -2.80 6.01 -6.44
N ALA A 9 -2.64 4.69 -6.50
CA ALA A 9 -3.71 3.78 -6.88
C ALA A 9 -4.91 3.91 -5.93
N TYR A 10 -4.66 3.97 -4.62
CA TYR A 10 -5.71 4.14 -3.62
C TYR A 10 -6.45 5.49 -3.76
N GLN A 11 -5.73 6.60 -3.92
CA GLN A 11 -6.34 7.93 -4.13
C GLN A 11 -7.15 8.01 -5.43
N HIS A 12 -6.77 7.25 -6.45
CA HIS A 12 -7.53 7.15 -7.70
C HIS A 12 -8.67 6.13 -7.64
N LEU A 13 -8.86 5.43 -6.51
CA LEU A 13 -9.83 4.34 -6.33
C LEU A 13 -9.65 3.21 -7.35
N ASP A 14 -8.40 2.99 -7.78
CA ASP A 14 -8.00 1.98 -8.75
C ASP A 14 -7.54 0.72 -8.01
N ALA A 15 -8.49 -0.11 -7.59
CA ALA A 15 -8.18 -1.35 -6.89
C ALA A 15 -7.30 -2.31 -7.70
N PRO A 16 -7.52 -2.55 -9.01
CA PRO A 16 -6.64 -3.38 -9.82
C PRO A 16 -5.17 -2.94 -9.80
N ALA A 17 -4.90 -1.62 -9.79
CA ALA A 17 -3.53 -1.10 -9.74
C ALA A 17 -2.81 -1.36 -8.40
N LEU A 18 -3.53 -1.73 -7.34
CA LEU A 18 -2.95 -2.13 -6.06
C LEU A 18 -2.40 -3.57 -6.08
N GLN A 19 -3.02 -4.44 -6.87
CA GLN A 19 -2.79 -5.88 -6.86
C GLN A 19 -1.31 -6.29 -6.99
N PRO A 20 -0.50 -5.70 -7.89
CA PRO A 20 0.88 -6.11 -8.07
C PRO A 20 1.78 -5.92 -6.84
N TYR A 21 1.40 -5.04 -5.93
CA TYR A 21 2.24 -4.62 -4.80
C TYR A 21 1.85 -5.25 -3.47
N LEU A 22 0.61 -5.71 -3.35
CA LEU A 22 0.03 -6.16 -2.07
C LEU A 22 -0.11 -7.68 -2.04
N ALA A 23 0.16 -8.28 -0.88
CA ALA A 23 -0.17 -9.66 -0.63
C ALA A 23 -1.70 -9.87 -0.69
N PRO A 24 -2.19 -11.08 -1.01
CA PRO A 24 -3.61 -11.33 -1.27
C PRO A 24 -4.55 -10.82 -0.18
N ASP A 25 -4.24 -11.05 1.10
CA ASP A 25 -5.08 -10.62 2.22
C ASP A 25 -5.15 -9.10 2.35
N LEU A 26 -4.00 -8.41 2.18
CA LEU A 26 -3.96 -6.96 2.22
C LEU A 26 -4.65 -6.36 1.00
N PHE A 27 -4.49 -6.98 -0.17
CA PHE A 27 -5.18 -6.58 -1.39
C PHE A 27 -6.70 -6.69 -1.22
N ALA A 28 -7.21 -7.81 -0.69
CA ALA A 28 -8.64 -7.99 -0.44
C ALA A 28 -9.20 -6.90 0.47
N LYS A 29 -8.52 -6.60 1.60
CA LYS A 29 -8.92 -5.52 2.51
C LYS A 29 -8.93 -4.15 1.85
N ARG A 30 -7.89 -3.82 1.07
CA ARG A 30 -7.79 -2.53 0.38
C ARG A 30 -8.81 -2.40 -0.76
N SER A 31 -9.06 -3.48 -1.49
CA SER A 31 -10.11 -3.51 -2.53
C SER A 31 -11.49 -3.30 -1.93
N GLN A 32 -11.81 -3.93 -0.79
CA GLN A 32 -13.06 -3.69 -0.09
C GLN A 32 -13.21 -2.23 0.35
N ALA A 33 -12.15 -1.62 0.89
CA ALA A 33 -12.16 -0.20 1.26
C ALA A 33 -12.40 0.70 0.05
N VAL A 34 -11.79 0.42 -1.10
CA VAL A 34 -12.05 1.15 -2.35
C VAL A 34 -13.50 0.99 -2.79
N GLN A 35 -14.07 -0.21 -2.71
CA GLN A 35 -15.49 -0.43 -3.06
C GLN A 35 -16.43 0.35 -2.15
N THR A 36 -16.16 0.41 -0.84
CA THR A 36 -16.93 1.23 0.11
C THR A 36 -16.88 2.71 -0.27
N LEU A 37 -15.69 3.25 -0.53
CA LEU A 37 -15.54 4.65 -0.95
C LEU A 37 -16.28 4.96 -2.25
N LEU A 38 -16.24 4.05 -3.23
CA LEU A 38 -16.99 4.18 -4.48
C LEU A 38 -18.50 4.17 -4.25
N ALA A 39 -19.01 3.29 -3.39
CA ALA A 39 -20.44 3.20 -3.05
C ALA A 39 -20.95 4.43 -2.31
N GLU A 40 -20.10 5.03 -1.48
CA GLU A 40 -20.39 6.26 -0.73
C GLU A 40 -20.15 7.54 -1.56
N HIS A 41 -19.67 7.42 -2.80
CA HIS A 41 -19.22 8.54 -3.63
C HIS A 41 -18.11 9.38 -3.00
N HIS A 42 -17.27 8.77 -2.18
CA HIS A 42 -16.17 9.41 -1.48
C HIS A 42 -14.85 9.18 -2.21
N LYS A 43 -14.01 10.20 -2.26
CA LYS A 43 -12.66 10.12 -2.83
C LYS A 43 -11.64 10.74 -1.88
N PRO A 44 -10.68 9.96 -1.37
CA PRO A 44 -9.59 10.51 -0.57
C PRO A 44 -8.63 11.30 -1.47
N ALA A 45 -8.12 12.40 -0.95
CA ALA A 45 -7.06 13.19 -1.57
C ALA A 45 -6.02 13.55 -0.52
N GLN A 46 -4.80 13.12 -0.74
CA GLN A 46 -3.64 13.48 0.06
C GLN A 46 -2.87 14.57 -0.70
N ILE A 47 -2.81 15.75 -0.09
CA ILE A 47 -2.25 16.95 -0.70
C ILE A 47 -0.90 17.22 -0.05
N ASP A 48 0.06 17.69 -0.85
CA ASP A 48 1.38 18.09 -0.40
C ASP A 48 2.11 17.00 0.38
N LEU A 49 1.90 15.72 -0.01
CA LEU A 49 2.56 14.58 0.61
C LEU A 49 4.08 14.72 0.52
N ASN A 50 4.71 14.80 1.67
CA ASN A 50 6.16 14.85 1.82
C ASN A 50 6.63 13.73 2.76
N ILE A 51 7.57 12.92 2.29
CA ILE A 51 8.28 11.94 3.12
C ILE A 51 9.44 12.66 3.80
N ARG A 52 9.29 12.95 5.08
CA ARG A 52 10.29 13.66 5.91
C ARG A 52 11.45 12.76 6.32
N GLY A 53 11.16 11.49 6.51
CA GLY A 53 12.14 10.51 6.91
C GLY A 53 11.70 9.09 6.56
N MET A 54 12.68 8.21 6.43
CA MET A 54 12.46 6.79 6.22
C MET A 54 13.58 6.01 6.90
N HIS A 55 13.24 4.97 7.65
CA HIS A 55 14.21 4.06 8.24
C HIS A 55 13.67 2.63 8.30
N VAL A 56 14.54 1.68 8.59
CA VAL A 56 14.21 0.26 8.68
C VAL A 56 14.35 -0.19 10.13
N PRO A 57 13.24 -0.19 10.91
CA PRO A 57 13.28 -0.58 12.31
C PRO A 57 13.48 -2.08 12.53
N ALA A 58 13.12 -2.92 11.55
CA ALA A 58 13.24 -4.37 11.69
C ALA A 58 13.53 -5.08 10.37
N VAL A 59 14.41 -6.07 10.44
CA VAL A 59 14.70 -7.04 9.39
C VAL A 59 14.69 -8.43 10.02
N ALA A 60 14.01 -9.37 9.39
CA ALA A 60 14.02 -10.76 9.83
C ALA A 60 14.29 -11.69 8.64
N HIS A 61 15.07 -12.71 8.90
CA HIS A 61 15.36 -13.83 7.99
C HIS A 61 14.96 -15.13 8.67
N GLY A 62 14.29 -16.01 7.97
CA GLY A 62 13.85 -17.27 8.54
C GLY A 62 13.48 -18.31 7.49
N PRO A 63 13.17 -19.54 7.93
CA PRO A 63 12.77 -20.61 7.03
C PRO A 63 11.50 -20.25 6.23
N ASP A 64 10.62 -19.46 6.82
CA ASP A 64 9.35 -19.03 6.19
C ASP A 64 9.54 -17.84 5.25
N GLY A 65 10.73 -17.25 5.21
CA GLY A 65 11.05 -16.14 4.31
C GLY A 65 11.72 -14.95 4.98
N ASP A 66 11.89 -13.91 4.18
CA ASP A 66 12.47 -12.64 4.59
C ASP A 66 11.38 -11.61 4.86
N ARG A 67 11.59 -10.77 5.87
CA ARG A 67 10.70 -9.67 6.21
C ARG A 67 11.50 -8.40 6.48
N ILE A 68 11.01 -7.28 5.96
CA ILE A 68 11.56 -5.95 6.22
C ILE A 68 10.40 -5.04 6.64
N VAL A 69 10.57 -4.34 7.73
CA VAL A 69 9.66 -3.26 8.12
C VAL A 69 10.32 -1.94 7.74
N VAL A 70 9.61 -1.11 7.00
CA VAL A 70 10.04 0.24 6.63
C VAL A 70 9.11 1.23 7.31
N HIS A 71 9.68 2.11 8.10
CA HIS A 71 8.97 3.24 8.70
C HIS A 71 9.04 4.45 7.79
N PHE A 72 7.90 5.09 7.54
CA PHE A 72 7.79 6.36 6.83
C PHE A 72 7.31 7.44 7.79
N ASP A 73 8.06 8.54 7.87
CA ASP A 73 7.66 9.79 8.52
C ASP A 73 7.08 10.72 7.46
N LEU A 74 5.84 11.06 7.58
CA LEU A 74 5.04 11.72 6.56
C LEU A 74 4.52 13.06 7.06
N VAL A 75 4.41 14.01 6.14
CA VAL A 75 3.63 15.22 6.32
C VAL A 75 2.71 15.36 5.12
N SER A 76 1.42 15.53 5.37
CA SER A 76 0.43 15.73 4.32
C SER A 76 -0.80 16.43 4.88
N ARG A 77 -1.56 17.06 3.99
CA ARG A 77 -2.93 17.50 4.25
C ARG A 77 -3.89 16.52 3.61
N GLU A 78 -4.88 16.07 4.36
CA GLU A 78 -5.84 15.07 3.88
C GLU A 78 -7.21 15.70 3.68
N ARG A 79 -7.87 15.30 2.60
CA ARG A 79 -9.23 15.69 2.27
C ARG A 79 -10.04 14.46 1.87
N MET A 80 -11.33 14.55 2.10
CA MET A 80 -12.33 13.66 1.50
C MET A 80 -13.23 14.49 0.61
N LEU A 81 -13.42 14.04 -0.62
CA LEU A 81 -14.25 14.70 -1.63
C LEU A 81 -15.47 13.85 -1.92
N ASP A 82 -16.62 14.50 -2.10
CA ASP A 82 -17.79 13.89 -2.72
C ASP A 82 -17.62 13.92 -4.24
N THR A 83 -17.62 12.76 -4.88
CA THR A 83 -17.35 12.63 -6.32
C THR A 83 -18.54 13.06 -7.20
N VAL A 84 -19.75 13.15 -6.64
CA VAL A 84 -20.95 13.59 -7.36
C VAL A 84 -21.04 15.11 -7.38
N THR A 85 -20.83 15.74 -6.23
CA THR A 85 -20.99 17.20 -6.07
C THR A 85 -19.68 17.97 -6.20
N GLY A 86 -18.53 17.30 -6.12
CA GLY A 86 -17.20 17.91 -6.08
C GLY A 86 -16.90 18.65 -4.76
N LYS A 87 -17.77 18.58 -3.77
CA LYS A 87 -17.59 19.27 -2.49
C LYS A 87 -16.60 18.54 -1.59
N ILE A 88 -15.89 19.31 -0.78
CA ILE A 88 -15.05 18.79 0.30
C ILE A 88 -15.97 18.36 1.45
N ILE A 89 -15.91 17.07 1.81
CA ILE A 89 -16.64 16.47 2.93
C ILE A 89 -15.86 16.71 4.23
N SER A 90 -14.54 16.51 4.18
CA SER A 90 -13.64 16.76 5.30
C SER A 90 -12.28 17.25 4.83
N ASP A 91 -11.60 17.99 5.67
CA ASP A 91 -10.27 18.57 5.40
C ASP A 91 -9.54 18.74 6.74
N THR A 92 -8.31 18.28 6.84
CA THR A 92 -7.49 18.50 8.05
C THR A 92 -7.11 19.96 8.28
N GLY A 93 -7.34 20.83 7.29
CA GLY A 93 -7.12 22.28 7.37
C GLY A 93 -5.66 22.70 7.24
N SER A 94 -4.75 21.89 7.73
CA SER A 94 -3.29 22.11 7.69
C SER A 94 -2.56 20.80 7.49
N ASP A 95 -1.26 20.89 7.22
CA ASP A 95 -0.36 19.75 7.15
C ASP A 95 -0.33 19.02 8.50
N GLN A 96 -0.53 17.72 8.44
CA GLN A 96 -0.47 16.81 9.59
C GLN A 96 0.75 15.91 9.44
N ARG A 97 1.43 15.68 10.55
CA ARG A 97 2.50 14.70 10.63
C ARG A 97 1.92 13.34 11.01
N SER A 98 2.30 12.31 10.28
CA SER A 98 1.87 10.93 10.53
C SER A 98 3.02 9.97 10.31
N GLY A 99 2.90 8.77 10.87
CA GLY A 99 3.86 7.69 10.66
C GLY A 99 3.17 6.44 10.16
N GLU A 100 3.85 5.71 9.28
CA GLU A 100 3.39 4.41 8.80
C GLU A 100 4.51 3.39 8.83
N ASN A 101 4.19 2.18 9.31
CA ASN A 101 5.05 1.01 9.20
C ASN A 101 4.55 0.12 8.07
N TRP A 102 5.37 -0.07 7.06
CA TRP A 102 5.10 -0.96 5.95
C TRP A 102 5.93 -2.22 6.08
N THR A 103 5.26 -3.37 6.14
CA THR A 103 5.92 -4.67 6.18
C THR A 103 5.98 -5.25 4.78
N PHE A 104 7.19 -5.47 4.31
CA PHE A 104 7.48 -6.19 3.07
C PHE A 104 7.89 -7.61 3.42
N SER A 105 7.39 -8.58 2.67
CA SER A 105 7.76 -9.99 2.83
C SER A 105 8.07 -10.62 1.49
N ARG A 106 8.94 -11.62 1.50
CA ARG A 106 9.19 -12.52 0.37
C ARG A 106 9.54 -13.91 0.90
N LYS A 107 9.31 -14.95 0.11
CA LYS A 107 9.67 -16.32 0.47
C LYS A 107 11.18 -16.51 0.55
N GLY A 108 11.60 -17.42 1.42
CA GLY A 108 13.00 -17.78 1.57
C GLY A 108 13.60 -18.28 0.25
N GLY A 109 14.83 -17.86 -0.03
CA GLY A 109 15.53 -18.21 -1.26
C GLY A 109 15.13 -17.41 -2.51
N ALA A 110 14.10 -16.59 -2.45
CA ALA A 110 13.78 -15.67 -3.54
C ALA A 110 14.90 -14.64 -3.73
N LYS A 111 15.31 -14.44 -4.99
CA LYS A 111 16.35 -13.45 -5.33
C LYS A 111 15.71 -12.20 -5.91
N THR A 112 16.17 -11.05 -5.45
CA THR A 112 15.74 -9.77 -6.02
C THR A 112 16.13 -9.68 -7.49
N VAL A 113 15.18 -9.39 -8.35
CA VAL A 113 15.42 -9.20 -9.79
C VAL A 113 15.96 -7.79 -10.01
N VAL A 114 17.25 -7.68 -10.31
CA VAL A 114 17.99 -6.39 -10.41
C VAL A 114 17.50 -5.51 -11.56
N SER A 115 16.97 -6.08 -12.64
CA SER A 115 16.58 -5.35 -13.85
C SER A 115 15.11 -5.52 -14.25
N GLY A 116 14.25 -5.81 -13.30
CA GLY A 116 12.84 -6.11 -13.59
C GLY A 116 12.00 -6.03 -12.32
N GLY A 117 10.97 -6.86 -12.27
CA GLY A 117 10.05 -6.98 -11.16
C GLY A 117 8.89 -6.00 -11.22
N VAL A 118 8.04 -6.09 -10.23
CA VAL A 118 6.75 -5.37 -10.17
C VAL A 118 6.92 -3.86 -10.23
N VAL A 119 7.94 -3.31 -9.58
CA VAL A 119 8.22 -1.85 -9.58
C VAL A 119 8.62 -1.34 -10.97
N ALA A 120 9.22 -2.18 -11.80
CA ALA A 120 9.54 -1.85 -13.19
C ALA A 120 8.40 -2.20 -14.17
N ALA A 121 7.21 -2.53 -13.67
CA ALA A 121 6.05 -3.00 -14.44
C ALA A 121 6.38 -4.22 -15.33
N LYS A 122 7.25 -5.11 -14.85
CA LYS A 122 7.64 -6.35 -15.53
C LYS A 122 7.38 -7.55 -14.63
N CYS A 123 7.00 -8.66 -15.25
CA CYS A 123 6.84 -9.91 -14.52
C CYS A 123 8.20 -10.39 -13.97
N PRO A 124 8.32 -10.66 -12.66
CA PRO A 124 9.58 -11.10 -12.06
C PRO A 124 10.00 -12.51 -12.49
N ASN A 125 9.12 -13.28 -13.14
CA ASN A 125 9.42 -14.61 -13.66
C ASN A 125 9.86 -14.61 -15.13
N CYS A 126 9.09 -13.98 -16.01
CA CYS A 126 9.35 -14.05 -17.46
C CYS A 126 9.83 -12.74 -18.08
N GLY A 127 9.85 -11.63 -17.33
CA GLY A 127 10.28 -10.33 -17.82
C GLY A 127 9.31 -9.61 -18.78
N ALA A 128 8.18 -10.25 -19.15
CA ALA A 128 7.15 -9.62 -19.99
C ALA A 128 6.50 -8.43 -19.26
N PRO A 129 5.86 -7.49 -19.98
CA PRO A 129 5.05 -6.44 -19.36
C PRO A 129 4.09 -7.04 -18.34
N LEU A 130 3.97 -6.41 -17.18
CA LEU A 130 3.18 -6.95 -16.08
C LEU A 130 1.70 -6.83 -16.41
N ALA A 131 1.06 -7.97 -16.64
CA ALA A 131 -0.38 -8.11 -16.79
C ALA A 131 -0.83 -9.27 -15.91
N LEU A 132 -1.65 -8.99 -14.90
CA LEU A 132 -2.13 -9.98 -13.95
C LEU A 132 -3.59 -10.35 -14.25
N ASP A 133 -3.95 -11.58 -13.91
CA ASP A 133 -5.34 -12.00 -13.76
C ASP A 133 -5.88 -11.64 -12.37
N GLU A 134 -7.15 -11.95 -12.11
CA GLU A 134 -7.84 -11.66 -10.85
C GLU A 134 -7.19 -12.37 -9.64
N SER A 135 -6.48 -13.46 -9.87
CA SER A 135 -5.80 -14.26 -8.86
C SER A 135 -4.35 -13.83 -8.62
N GLY A 136 -3.86 -12.79 -9.31
CA GLY A 136 -2.50 -12.28 -9.16
C GLY A 136 -1.44 -13.09 -9.92
N HIS A 137 -1.84 -13.87 -10.95
CA HIS A 137 -0.92 -14.58 -11.82
C HIS A 137 -0.62 -13.78 -13.09
N CYS A 138 0.60 -13.90 -13.56
CA CYS A 138 1.03 -13.28 -14.81
C CYS A 138 0.30 -13.92 -16.00
N ARG A 139 -0.38 -13.12 -16.82
CA ARG A 139 -1.12 -13.60 -18.01
C ARG A 139 -0.23 -14.19 -19.10
N HIS A 140 1.10 -13.95 -19.05
CA HIS A 140 2.05 -14.47 -20.04
C HIS A 140 2.64 -15.82 -19.65
N CYS A 141 2.91 -16.06 -18.37
CA CYS A 141 3.62 -17.26 -17.91
C CYS A 141 2.93 -18.00 -16.75
N ASN A 142 1.78 -17.52 -16.32
CA ASN A 142 0.98 -18.07 -15.22
C ASN A 142 1.71 -18.18 -13.87
N ALA A 143 2.84 -17.49 -13.70
CA ALA A 143 3.54 -17.46 -12.42
C ALA A 143 2.81 -16.52 -11.45
N SER A 144 2.67 -16.94 -10.19
CA SER A 144 2.17 -16.07 -9.13
C SER A 144 3.16 -14.91 -8.89
N VAL A 145 2.65 -13.69 -8.81
CA VAL A 145 3.43 -12.47 -8.61
C VAL A 145 3.23 -11.87 -7.22
N THR A 146 2.06 -12.07 -6.65
CA THR A 146 1.61 -11.39 -5.41
C THR A 146 1.87 -12.17 -4.13
N THR A 147 2.46 -13.37 -4.21
CA THR A 147 2.67 -14.27 -3.07
C THR A 147 4.03 -14.12 -2.40
N GLY A 148 4.91 -13.23 -2.90
CA GLY A 148 6.27 -13.08 -2.40
C GLY A 148 7.23 -14.17 -2.86
N ASP A 149 6.82 -15.08 -3.74
CA ASP A 149 7.67 -16.18 -4.23
C ASP A 149 8.87 -15.68 -5.04
N ARG A 150 8.74 -14.52 -5.67
CA ARG A 150 9.72 -14.02 -6.64
C ARG A 150 10.16 -12.59 -6.42
N ASP A 151 9.37 -11.80 -5.69
CA ASP A 151 9.67 -10.40 -5.39
C ASP A 151 9.05 -10.03 -4.04
N TRP A 152 9.43 -8.88 -3.53
CA TRP A 152 8.86 -8.32 -2.31
C TRP A 152 7.41 -7.90 -2.52
N VAL A 153 6.54 -8.29 -1.61
CA VAL A 153 5.15 -7.84 -1.55
C VAL A 153 4.86 -7.18 -0.20
N VAL A 154 3.99 -6.19 -0.20
CA VAL A 154 3.55 -5.53 1.04
C VAL A 154 2.52 -6.42 1.71
N THR A 155 2.80 -6.86 2.93
CA THR A 155 1.92 -7.72 3.72
C THR A 155 1.17 -6.97 4.81
N SER A 156 1.65 -5.79 5.22
CA SER A 156 0.98 -4.95 6.21
C SER A 156 1.32 -3.48 5.98
N ILE A 157 0.33 -2.62 6.22
CA ILE A 157 0.46 -1.17 6.33
C ILE A 157 -0.27 -0.80 7.62
N ALA A 158 0.48 -0.30 8.60
CA ALA A 158 -0.06 0.05 9.92
C ALA A 158 0.37 1.47 10.29
N PRO A 159 -0.51 2.27 10.93
CA PRO A 159 -0.09 3.52 11.52
C PRO A 159 0.97 3.24 12.58
N SER A 160 1.90 4.16 12.73
CA SER A 160 2.86 4.16 13.83
C SER A 160 2.66 5.42 14.66
N GLU A 161 2.78 5.27 15.98
CA GLU A 161 2.76 6.42 16.86
C GLU A 161 4.07 7.19 16.74
N PHE A 162 3.97 8.50 16.54
CA PHE A 162 5.08 9.42 16.73
C PHE A 162 5.17 9.76 18.21
N GLU A 163 6.36 9.77 18.78
CA GLU A 163 6.57 10.50 20.02
C GLU A 163 6.21 11.98 19.79
N GLY A 164 5.01 12.37 20.24
CA GLY A 164 4.48 13.74 20.10
C GLY A 164 3.23 13.92 19.25
N ALA A 165 2.65 12.86 18.68
CA ALA A 165 1.36 12.95 17.99
C ALA A 165 0.21 12.73 19.00
N THR A 166 -0.57 13.78 19.25
CA THR A 166 -1.88 13.63 19.89
C THR A 166 -2.82 12.87 18.95
N ALA A 167 -3.59 11.94 19.51
CA ALA A 167 -4.38 10.91 18.80
C ALA A 167 -5.55 11.42 17.91
N ASP A 168 -5.67 12.72 17.65
CA ASP A 168 -6.90 13.32 17.10
C ASP A 168 -6.86 13.69 15.61
N GLY A 169 -5.91 13.22 14.83
CA GLY A 169 -5.72 13.71 13.45
C GLY A 169 -5.68 12.65 12.34
N PHE A 170 -6.38 11.51 12.46
CA PHE A 170 -6.25 10.47 11.44
C PHE A 170 -7.53 10.25 10.63
N LEU A 171 -7.61 10.88 9.48
CA LEU A 171 -8.57 10.57 8.41
C LEU A 171 -7.92 9.62 7.41
N GLY A 172 -7.98 8.34 7.64
CA GLY A 172 -7.44 7.36 6.64
C GLY A 172 -7.19 5.96 7.16
N SER A 173 -7.12 5.75 8.46
CA SER A 173 -7.17 4.42 9.03
C SER A 173 -8.51 4.23 9.72
N GLN A 174 -9.46 3.65 9.02
CA GLN A 174 -10.57 3.01 9.72
C GLN A 174 -9.97 2.05 10.74
N ARG A 175 -10.15 2.36 12.03
CA ARG A 175 -9.96 1.38 13.09
C ARG A 175 -10.89 0.22 12.76
N LEU A 176 -10.35 -0.83 12.20
CA LEU A 176 -11.01 -2.13 12.27
C LEU A 176 -10.91 -2.55 13.74
N SER A 177 -11.94 -2.19 14.52
CA SER A 177 -12.14 -2.74 15.84
C SER A 177 -12.16 -4.26 15.71
N ALA A 178 -11.15 -4.92 16.25
CA ALA A 178 -11.19 -6.32 16.56
C ALA A 178 -12.26 -6.47 17.66
N SER A 179 -13.45 -6.88 17.28
CA SER A 179 -14.42 -7.46 18.24
C SER A 179 -14.16 -8.96 18.27
N HIS A 180 -14.03 -9.46 19.47
CA HIS A 180 -13.79 -10.81 19.94
C HIS A 180 -14.48 -11.93 19.14
#